data_e02f1b010f7585d377ddcfb4d689d232
#
_entry.id   e02f1b010f7585d377ddcfb4d689d232
#
_cell.length_a   1.000
_cell.length_b   1.000
_cell.length_c   1.000
_cell.angle_alpha   90.00
_cell.angle_beta   90.00
_cell.angle_gamma   90.00
#
_symmetry.space_group_name_H-M   'P 1'
#
loop_
_entity.id
_entity.type
_entity.pdbx_description
1 polymer ?
#
loop_
_entity_poly.entity_id
_entity_poly.type
_entity_poly.pdbx_seq_one_letter_code
_entity_poly.pdbx_strand_id
1 'polypeptide(L)'
;MSPVYGAVPAVNNDTLYANFFLNFAEKGSLGVPQVLTIPPLPTAGGRTAHFSLLVLDVFDHVVTTTPDITKIEQPGHSYLLVPKGWHGTAPKGITAVITVPYPVTIWEIRADKYVKNPQTGIPQNVIPLADKFRKSLRLTPLPTYLRHPLSGFTTLLPLSSFAPRAKAIADDLVTSHTTLFFRLLQVALISPTTKPLSASDVALSSAFNRVFAAAEKANRQGKRGPLKVLIHAAQAAHTRIIDNFESHVDQNQWVYFNNFAEWGDTPSEYLDRAGETEILQLSNNATAAGYYSAFTDGGGVPLNGSNHAYQLTFSAGTCTTGCIPEAARFWSLTAYLPRGVTLVPNAAKKYNVASYTPGLQSNPGGSITLYIQAQPPAGHMANWLPVPRGPFLLILRTYGPTGNTTPPAPGNNNPDEAYIPPKIVASSGT
;
A
#
# COMPACT_ATOMS: atom_id res chain seq x y z
N MET A 1 12.22 -6.55 18.68
CA MET A 1 11.00 -7.01 17.96
C MET A 1 10.85 -6.17 16.71
N SER A 2 10.59 -6.79 15.58
CA SER A 2 10.24 -6.01 14.37
C SER A 2 8.84 -5.41 14.54
N PRO A 3 8.64 -4.10 14.33
CA PRO A 3 7.32 -3.50 14.40
C PRO A 3 6.39 -4.09 13.34
N VAL A 4 5.16 -4.38 13.70
CA VAL A 4 4.12 -4.95 12.84
C VAL A 4 2.91 -4.02 12.84
N TYR A 5 2.29 -3.86 11.69
CA TYR A 5 1.15 -2.99 11.47
C TYR A 5 -0.06 -3.79 10.98
N GLY A 6 -1.27 -3.36 11.31
CA GLY A 6 -2.51 -4.01 10.88
C GLY A 6 -3.64 -3.04 10.56
N ALA A 7 -3.31 -1.78 10.29
CA ALA A 7 -4.33 -0.75 10.05
C ALA A 7 -4.96 -0.84 8.66
N VAL A 8 -4.19 -1.31 7.66
CA VAL A 8 -4.62 -1.47 6.27
C VAL A 8 -4.22 -2.85 5.75
N PRO A 9 -4.86 -3.38 4.69
CA PRO A 9 -4.46 -4.64 4.08
C PRO A 9 -3.04 -4.54 3.51
N ALA A 10 -2.36 -5.66 3.42
CA ALA A 10 -1.03 -5.81 2.82
C ALA A 10 0.05 -4.84 3.33
N VAL A 11 -0.06 -4.37 4.57
CA VAL A 11 0.97 -3.48 5.15
C VAL A 11 2.33 -4.16 5.10
N ASN A 12 3.34 -3.47 4.56
CA ASN A 12 4.70 -3.98 4.58
C ASN A 12 5.32 -3.91 5.98
N ASN A 13 6.34 -4.73 6.21
CA ASN A 13 7.14 -4.70 7.44
C ASN A 13 8.53 -4.09 7.21
N ASP A 14 8.76 -3.44 6.08
CA ASP A 14 10.07 -2.92 5.65
C ASP A 14 10.34 -1.51 6.17
N THR A 15 9.28 -0.76 6.43
CA THR A 15 9.33 0.66 6.83
C THR A 15 8.55 0.94 8.10
N LEU A 16 8.81 2.09 8.70
CA LEU A 16 8.07 2.65 9.84
C LEU A 16 7.20 3.80 9.34
N TYR A 17 5.91 3.76 9.65
CA TYR A 17 4.93 4.69 9.12
C TYR A 17 4.65 5.88 10.03
N ALA A 18 4.47 7.07 9.43
CA ALA A 18 3.81 8.22 10.01
C ALA A 18 2.81 8.76 8.97
N ASN A 19 1.52 8.82 9.33
CA ASN A 19 0.47 9.23 8.43
C ASN A 19 -0.17 10.51 8.93
N PHE A 20 -0.53 11.39 8.00
CA PHE A 20 -1.31 12.58 8.24
C PHE A 20 -2.52 12.60 7.32
N PHE A 21 -3.65 13.05 7.85
CA PHE A 21 -4.88 13.24 7.09
C PHE A 21 -5.18 14.75 7.06
N LEU A 22 -5.18 15.32 5.87
CA LEU A 22 -5.67 16.68 5.66
C LEU A 22 -7.15 16.62 5.32
N ASN A 23 -7.93 17.49 5.93
CA ASN A 23 -9.36 17.63 5.64
C ASN A 23 -9.74 19.10 5.61
N PHE A 24 -9.49 19.77 4.50
CA PHE A 24 -9.86 21.16 4.30
C PHE A 24 -11.37 21.40 4.12
N ALA A 25 -12.17 20.35 3.97
CA ALA A 25 -13.63 20.46 3.91
C ALA A 25 -14.27 20.58 5.32
N GLU A 26 -13.52 20.25 6.36
CA GLU A 26 -14.01 20.30 7.73
C GLU A 26 -13.98 21.73 8.29
N LYS A 27 -14.86 22.03 9.28
CA LYS A 27 -14.83 23.29 10.01
C LYS A 27 -13.92 23.17 11.24
N GLY A 28 -13.30 24.28 11.62
CA GLY A 28 -12.44 24.34 12.81
C GLY A 28 -10.96 24.07 12.51
N SER A 29 -10.24 23.49 13.46
CA SER A 29 -8.78 23.37 13.41
C SER A 29 -8.22 22.45 12.29
N LEU A 30 -9.04 21.57 11.74
CA LEU A 30 -8.65 20.69 10.63
C LEU A 30 -8.87 21.35 9.27
N GLY A 31 -9.86 22.24 9.12
CA GLY A 31 -10.17 22.95 7.88
C GLY A 31 -9.29 24.18 7.61
N VAL A 32 -8.32 24.48 8.46
CA VAL A 32 -7.37 25.59 8.24
C VAL A 32 -6.06 25.08 7.62
N PRO A 33 -5.27 25.96 6.99
CA PRO A 33 -3.93 25.61 6.54
C PRO A 33 -3.11 24.92 7.64
N GLN A 34 -2.31 23.94 7.23
CA GLN A 34 -1.48 23.14 8.14
C GLN A 34 -0.01 23.35 7.84
N VAL A 35 0.82 23.34 8.87
CA VAL A 35 2.28 23.35 8.70
C VAL A 35 2.81 21.94 8.91
N LEU A 36 3.36 21.35 7.86
CA LEU A 36 4.10 20.08 7.91
C LEU A 36 5.56 20.40 8.20
N THR A 37 6.07 19.97 9.34
CA THR A 37 7.50 20.06 9.68
C THR A 37 8.14 18.69 9.52
N ILE A 38 9.10 18.60 8.60
CA ILE A 38 9.91 17.41 8.35
C ILE A 38 11.28 17.66 8.99
N PRO A 39 11.64 16.93 10.06
CA PRO A 39 12.90 17.17 10.77
C PRO A 39 14.11 16.78 9.91
N PRO A 40 15.32 17.25 10.24
CA PRO A 40 16.55 16.72 9.65
C PRO A 40 16.63 15.20 9.83
N LEU A 41 17.23 14.53 8.87
CA LEU A 41 17.44 13.08 8.95
C LEU A 41 18.40 12.73 10.09
N PRO A 42 17.98 11.91 11.06
CA PRO A 42 18.87 11.47 12.13
C PRO A 42 20.03 10.65 11.59
N THR A 43 21.22 10.95 12.12
CA THR A 43 22.48 10.28 11.76
C THR A 43 23.15 9.75 13.03
N ALA A 44 23.70 8.55 12.99
CA ALA A 44 24.53 7.99 14.05
C ALA A 44 25.44 6.89 13.50
N GLY A 45 26.70 6.88 13.92
CA GLY A 45 27.68 5.86 13.54
C GLY A 45 27.87 5.73 12.01
N GLY A 46 27.89 6.85 11.29
CA GLY A 46 28.02 6.87 9.82
C GLY A 46 26.78 6.40 9.05
N ARG A 47 25.65 6.16 9.74
CA ARG A 47 24.36 5.75 9.15
C ARG A 47 23.38 6.89 9.23
N THR A 48 22.64 7.14 8.14
CA THR A 48 21.61 8.17 8.08
C THR A 48 20.27 7.51 7.80
N ALA A 49 19.19 7.95 8.46
CA ALA A 49 17.83 7.52 8.14
C ALA A 49 17.45 7.89 6.71
N HIS A 50 16.56 7.15 6.12
CA HIS A 50 15.95 7.45 4.82
C HIS A 50 14.42 7.35 4.93
N PHE A 51 13.70 8.11 4.13
CA PHE A 51 12.25 8.06 4.06
C PHE A 51 11.75 8.31 2.64
N SER A 52 10.48 7.96 2.42
CA SER A 52 9.71 8.38 1.27
C SER A 52 8.41 9.04 1.72
N LEU A 53 7.93 9.96 0.91
CA LEU A 53 6.66 10.67 1.10
C LEU A 53 5.72 10.30 -0.06
N LEU A 54 4.49 9.92 0.27
CA LEU A 54 3.42 9.65 -0.67
C LEU A 54 2.22 10.51 -0.28
N VAL A 55 1.58 11.14 -1.27
CA VAL A 55 0.31 11.85 -1.09
C VAL A 55 -0.74 11.19 -1.95
N LEU A 56 -1.87 10.82 -1.34
CA LEU A 56 -2.99 10.14 -1.99
C LEU A 56 -4.27 10.94 -1.82
N ASP A 57 -5.18 10.82 -2.78
CA ASP A 57 -6.57 11.23 -2.61
C ASP A 57 -7.40 10.11 -1.92
N VAL A 58 -8.69 10.33 -1.76
CA VAL A 58 -9.60 9.36 -1.13
C VAL A 58 -9.97 8.16 -2.02
N PHE A 59 -9.45 8.12 -3.25
CA PHE A 59 -9.64 7.04 -4.22
C PHE A 59 -8.33 6.27 -4.52
N ASP A 60 -7.34 6.41 -3.64
CA ASP A 60 -6.01 5.78 -3.77
C ASP A 60 -5.22 6.21 -5.03
N HIS A 61 -5.46 7.43 -5.57
CA HIS A 61 -4.60 8.00 -6.59
C HIS A 61 -3.45 8.79 -5.96
N VAL A 62 -2.27 8.67 -6.53
CA VAL A 62 -1.14 9.55 -6.21
C VAL A 62 -1.48 10.98 -6.61
N VAL A 63 -1.28 11.90 -5.70
CA VAL A 63 -1.59 13.33 -5.86
C VAL A 63 -0.31 14.12 -6.00
N THR A 64 -0.20 14.88 -7.09
CA THR A 64 0.84 15.89 -7.26
C THR A 64 0.38 17.22 -6.65
N THR A 65 1.15 17.73 -5.70
CA THR A 65 0.95 19.06 -5.09
C THR A 65 1.60 20.15 -5.94
N THR A 66 1.31 21.42 -5.63
CA THR A 66 1.92 22.57 -6.33
C THR A 66 2.57 23.56 -5.34
N PRO A 67 3.90 23.70 -5.34
CA PRO A 67 4.90 22.87 -6.03
C PRO A 67 4.82 21.40 -5.60
N ASP A 68 5.35 20.50 -6.44
CA ASP A 68 5.42 19.09 -6.12
C ASP A 68 6.39 18.84 -4.96
N ILE A 69 5.83 18.52 -3.79
CA ILE A 69 6.61 18.33 -2.57
C ILE A 69 7.61 17.18 -2.68
N THR A 70 7.37 16.23 -3.57
CA THR A 70 8.28 15.08 -3.75
C THR A 70 9.54 15.43 -4.54
N LYS A 71 9.55 16.60 -5.22
CA LYS A 71 10.65 17.10 -6.05
C LYS A 71 11.46 18.22 -5.41
N ILE A 72 11.14 18.63 -4.19
CA ILE A 72 11.88 19.66 -3.45
C ILE A 72 12.59 19.03 -2.25
N GLU A 73 13.62 19.69 -1.75
CA GLU A 73 14.34 19.24 -0.55
C GLU A 73 13.39 19.29 0.65
N GLN A 74 13.22 18.16 1.34
CA GLN A 74 12.23 18.00 2.37
C GLN A 74 12.79 17.95 3.80
N PRO A 75 13.89 17.24 4.09
CA PRO A 75 14.38 17.11 5.46
C PRO A 75 14.91 18.43 6.01
N GLY A 76 14.57 18.74 7.25
CA GLY A 76 15.00 19.97 7.93
C GLY A 76 14.15 21.20 7.63
N HIS A 77 13.00 21.03 6.96
CA HIS A 77 12.18 22.14 6.47
C HIS A 77 10.72 22.08 6.98
N SER A 78 10.05 23.23 6.92
CA SER A 78 8.62 23.38 7.22
C SER A 78 7.88 23.91 6.01
N TYR A 79 6.72 23.30 5.71
CA TYR A 79 5.89 23.59 4.55
C TYR A 79 4.50 23.99 4.99
N LEU A 80 3.96 25.07 4.41
CA LEU A 80 2.58 25.45 4.63
C LEU A 80 1.67 24.79 3.60
N LEU A 81 0.89 23.83 4.06
CA LEU A 81 -0.08 23.10 3.23
C LEU A 81 -1.38 23.88 3.20
N VAL A 82 -1.84 24.25 2.00
CA VAL A 82 -3.03 25.09 1.80
C VAL A 82 -3.99 24.46 0.79
N PRO A 83 -5.31 24.69 0.93
CA PRO A 83 -6.27 24.32 -0.08
C PRO A 83 -6.13 25.19 -1.34
N LYS A 84 -6.62 24.68 -2.47
CA LYS A 84 -6.71 25.46 -3.70
C LYS A 84 -7.51 26.76 -3.48
N GLY A 85 -6.98 27.89 -3.97
CA GLY A 85 -7.60 29.22 -3.82
C GLY A 85 -7.29 29.91 -2.49
N TRP A 86 -6.37 29.43 -1.70
CA TRP A 86 -5.91 30.15 -0.51
C TRP A 86 -5.06 31.39 -0.90
N HIS A 87 -5.32 32.53 -0.27
CA HIS A 87 -4.67 33.83 -0.54
C HIS A 87 -3.98 34.46 0.68
N GLY A 88 -3.74 33.70 1.73
CA GLY A 88 -3.07 34.20 2.92
C GLY A 88 -1.56 34.41 2.73
N THR A 89 -0.89 34.85 3.78
CA THR A 89 0.56 35.04 3.81
C THR A 89 1.25 33.95 4.61
N ALA A 90 2.33 33.37 4.05
CA ALA A 90 3.13 32.39 4.77
C ALA A 90 3.91 33.07 5.92
N PRO A 91 3.94 32.49 7.12
CA PRO A 91 4.76 33.02 8.20
C PRO A 91 6.26 32.84 7.95
N LYS A 92 7.07 33.57 8.69
CA LYS A 92 8.53 33.41 8.68
C LYS A 92 8.92 31.98 9.06
N GLY A 93 9.90 31.41 8.37
CA GLY A 93 10.41 30.05 8.62
C GLY A 93 9.70 28.95 7.80
N ILE A 94 8.73 29.31 6.97
CA ILE A 94 8.15 28.40 5.98
C ILE A 94 9.02 28.39 4.72
N THR A 95 9.43 27.21 4.30
CA THR A 95 10.28 27.00 3.12
C THR A 95 9.49 27.17 1.82
N ALA A 96 8.27 26.61 1.78
CA ALA A 96 7.36 26.77 0.64
C ALA A 96 5.90 26.64 1.06
N VAL A 97 5.02 27.31 0.29
CA VAL A 97 3.56 27.14 0.36
C VAL A 97 3.20 26.05 -0.66
N ILE A 98 2.60 24.97 -0.18
CA ILE A 98 2.21 23.80 -0.97
C ILE A 98 0.70 23.81 -1.16
N THR A 99 0.23 24.01 -2.37
CA THR A 99 -1.20 23.91 -2.70
C THR A 99 -1.58 22.44 -2.87
N VAL A 100 -2.55 21.99 -2.09
CA VAL A 100 -3.12 20.65 -2.13
C VAL A 100 -4.36 20.69 -3.00
N PRO A 101 -4.45 19.86 -4.08
CA PRO A 101 -5.50 20.01 -5.09
C PRO A 101 -6.87 19.52 -4.64
N TYR A 102 -6.94 18.65 -3.62
CA TYR A 102 -8.19 18.04 -3.14
C TYR A 102 -8.47 18.41 -1.68
N PRO A 103 -9.75 18.46 -1.28
CA PRO A 103 -10.12 18.84 0.08
C PRO A 103 -9.67 17.82 1.14
N VAL A 104 -9.61 16.53 0.79
CA VAL A 104 -9.07 15.49 1.67
C VAL A 104 -7.94 14.76 0.96
N THR A 105 -6.81 14.62 1.67
CA THR A 105 -5.65 13.85 1.21
C THR A 105 -5.02 13.10 2.36
N ILE A 106 -4.42 11.95 2.00
CA ILE A 106 -3.66 11.08 2.90
C ILE A 106 -2.19 11.32 2.62
N TRP A 107 -1.42 11.66 3.64
CA TRP A 107 0.01 11.89 3.59
C TRP A 107 0.72 10.75 4.31
N GLU A 108 1.38 9.89 3.56
CA GLU A 108 2.04 8.72 4.09
C GLU A 108 3.54 8.88 4.02
N ILE A 109 4.19 8.92 5.19
CA ILE A 109 5.65 9.01 5.32
C ILE A 109 6.17 7.68 5.82
N ARG A 110 7.05 7.05 5.04
CA ARG A 110 7.64 5.75 5.31
C ARG A 110 9.13 5.89 5.57
N ALA A 111 9.58 5.67 6.80
CA ALA A 111 10.99 5.65 7.17
C ALA A 111 11.55 4.24 7.05
N ASP A 112 12.63 4.06 6.29
CA ASP A 112 13.24 2.75 6.02
C ASP A 112 13.88 2.16 7.29
N LYS A 113 13.65 0.87 7.53
CA LYS A 113 14.31 0.12 8.62
C LYS A 113 15.75 -0.22 8.32
N TYR A 114 16.09 -0.28 7.04
CA TYR A 114 17.43 -0.60 6.54
C TYR A 114 17.80 0.33 5.40
N VAL A 115 19.04 0.73 5.35
CA VAL A 115 19.61 1.53 4.25
C VAL A 115 20.88 0.86 3.74
N LYS A 116 21.15 0.98 2.44
CA LYS A 116 22.42 0.51 1.87
C LYS A 116 23.55 1.45 2.31
N ASN A 117 24.66 0.89 2.75
CA ASN A 117 25.88 1.66 2.92
C ASN A 117 26.35 2.14 1.53
N PRO A 118 26.58 3.43 1.31
CA PRO A 118 26.91 3.95 -0.02
C PRO A 118 28.27 3.47 -0.54
N GLN A 119 29.21 3.09 0.33
CA GLN A 119 30.54 2.61 -0.05
C GLN A 119 30.59 1.10 -0.31
N THR A 120 29.83 0.32 0.45
CA THR A 120 29.92 -1.16 0.41
C THR A 120 28.68 -1.82 -0.21
N GLY A 121 27.57 -1.09 -0.37
CA GLY A 121 26.28 -1.63 -0.78
C GLY A 121 25.60 -2.52 0.28
N ILE A 122 26.28 -2.78 1.42
CA ILE A 122 25.76 -3.67 2.47
C ILE A 122 24.62 -3.01 3.23
N PRO A 123 23.47 -3.69 3.40
CA PRO A 123 22.35 -3.15 4.16
C PRO A 123 22.70 -2.93 5.65
N GLN A 124 22.34 -1.78 6.17
CA GLN A 124 22.57 -1.36 7.55
C GLN A 124 21.25 -1.15 8.27
N ASN A 125 21.13 -1.69 9.49
CA ASN A 125 19.97 -1.46 10.34
C ASN A 125 19.97 0.00 10.84
N VAL A 126 18.89 0.73 10.55
CA VAL A 126 18.66 2.12 10.99
C VAL A 126 17.31 2.28 11.73
N ILE A 127 16.71 1.19 12.22
CA ILE A 127 15.41 1.21 12.91
C ILE A 127 15.34 2.28 14.01
N PRO A 128 16.34 2.45 14.91
CA PRO A 128 16.27 3.50 15.93
C PRO A 128 16.25 4.92 15.35
N LEU A 129 16.97 5.15 14.23
CA LEU A 129 17.01 6.44 13.55
C LEU A 129 15.69 6.70 12.81
N ALA A 130 15.16 5.70 12.11
CA ALA A 130 13.86 5.74 11.44
C ALA A 130 12.72 6.02 12.45
N ASP A 131 12.74 5.38 13.61
CA ASP A 131 11.74 5.60 14.66
C ASP A 131 11.85 7.00 15.28
N LYS A 132 13.08 7.49 15.51
CA LYS A 132 13.33 8.87 15.95
C LYS A 132 12.80 9.87 14.91
N PHE A 133 13.09 9.66 13.62
CA PHE A 133 12.63 10.53 12.54
C PHE A 133 11.10 10.60 12.51
N ARG A 134 10.40 9.47 12.37
CA ARG A 134 8.94 9.47 12.26
C ARG A 134 8.23 10.09 13.48
N LYS A 135 8.76 9.89 14.68
CA LYS A 135 8.24 10.49 15.92
C LYS A 135 8.46 12.00 16.00
N SER A 136 9.41 12.53 15.24
CA SER A 136 9.75 13.95 15.21
C SER A 136 9.02 14.74 14.12
N LEU A 137 8.32 14.06 13.18
CA LEU A 137 7.43 14.70 12.23
C LEU A 137 6.30 15.44 12.97
N ARG A 138 5.87 16.60 12.44
CA ARG A 138 4.75 17.37 13.02
C ARG A 138 3.84 17.88 11.93
N LEU A 139 2.55 17.79 12.19
CA LEU A 139 1.51 18.52 11.46
C LEU A 139 0.84 19.47 12.46
N THR A 140 0.87 20.76 12.17
CA THR A 140 0.40 21.80 13.10
C THR A 140 -0.57 22.74 12.39
N PRO A 141 -1.81 22.94 12.88
CA PRO A 141 -2.69 23.97 12.35
C PRO A 141 -2.00 25.35 12.35
N LEU A 142 -2.13 26.11 11.27
CA LEU A 142 -1.45 27.40 11.11
C LEU A 142 -1.68 28.35 12.32
N PRO A 143 -2.90 28.53 12.88
CA PRO A 143 -3.10 29.37 14.04
C PRO A 143 -2.34 28.89 15.30
N THR A 144 -2.13 27.59 15.41
CA THR A 144 -1.34 27.00 16.51
C THR A 144 0.14 27.19 16.26
N TYR A 145 0.61 26.98 15.03
CA TYR A 145 2.00 27.18 14.64
C TYR A 145 2.48 28.61 14.90
N LEU A 146 1.64 29.59 14.62
CA LEU A 146 1.97 31.02 14.88
C LEU A 146 2.21 31.32 16.37
N ARG A 147 1.61 30.56 17.27
CA ARG A 147 1.77 30.74 18.73
C ARG A 147 2.82 29.79 19.30
N HIS A 148 2.92 28.57 18.76
CA HIS A 148 3.74 27.48 19.26
C HIS A 148 4.33 26.66 18.11
N PRO A 149 5.39 27.14 17.43
CA PRO A 149 5.93 26.50 16.20
C PRO A 149 6.41 25.07 16.40
N LEU A 150 6.82 24.69 17.61
CA LEU A 150 7.31 23.32 17.91
C LEU A 150 6.21 22.37 18.39
N SER A 151 4.97 22.84 18.47
CA SER A 151 3.82 21.99 18.78
C SER A 151 3.35 21.21 17.54
N GLY A 152 2.33 20.42 17.70
CA GLY A 152 1.73 19.64 16.63
C GLY A 152 1.65 18.18 17.01
N PHE A 153 1.13 17.37 16.09
CA PHE A 153 0.92 15.95 16.31
C PHE A 153 1.59 15.11 15.21
N THR A 154 1.87 13.87 15.56
CA THR A 154 2.30 12.83 14.62
C THR A 154 1.36 11.65 14.78
N THR A 155 0.67 11.28 13.71
CA THR A 155 -0.15 10.07 13.70
C THR A 155 0.71 8.89 13.30
N LEU A 156 0.88 7.93 14.21
CA LEU A 156 1.63 6.72 13.97
C LEU A 156 0.68 5.54 13.85
N LEU A 157 0.91 4.67 12.88
CA LEU A 157 0.15 3.43 12.80
C LEU A 157 0.44 2.54 14.02
N PRO A 158 -0.58 1.84 14.56
CA PRO A 158 -0.41 0.95 15.69
C PRO A 158 0.60 -0.16 15.36
N LEU A 159 1.48 -0.45 16.30
CA LEU A 159 2.43 -1.57 16.21
C LEU A 159 1.80 -2.85 16.78
N SER A 160 2.29 -4.00 16.32
CA SER A 160 1.88 -5.33 16.82
C SER A 160 0.40 -5.67 16.63
N SER A 161 -0.24 -5.11 15.60
CA SER A 161 -1.59 -5.45 15.18
C SER A 161 -1.57 -6.40 13.97
N PHE A 162 -2.41 -7.43 14.00
CA PHE A 162 -2.58 -8.42 12.91
C PHE A 162 -3.99 -8.42 12.31
N ALA A 163 -4.83 -7.47 12.70
CA ALA A 163 -6.22 -7.45 12.27
C ALA A 163 -6.54 -6.10 11.59
N PRO A 164 -6.54 -6.01 10.25
CA PRO A 164 -7.03 -4.83 9.55
C PRO A 164 -8.55 -4.79 9.65
N ARG A 165 -9.05 -4.24 10.74
CA ARG A 165 -10.49 -4.18 11.06
C ARG A 165 -11.27 -3.47 9.97
N ALA A 166 -10.69 -2.44 9.33
CA ALA A 166 -11.37 -1.69 8.28
C ALA A 166 -11.72 -2.57 7.09
N LYS A 167 -10.76 -3.39 6.58
CA LYS A 167 -11.03 -4.33 5.50
C LYS A 167 -12.07 -5.38 5.90
N ALA A 168 -11.91 -6.01 7.06
CA ALA A 168 -12.87 -7.02 7.54
C ALA A 168 -14.30 -6.45 7.67
N ILE A 169 -14.43 -5.18 8.10
CA ILE A 169 -15.72 -4.49 8.16
C ILE A 169 -16.26 -4.22 6.75
N ALA A 170 -15.42 -3.80 5.81
CA ALA A 170 -15.84 -3.54 4.43
C ALA A 170 -16.33 -4.83 3.74
N ASP A 171 -15.59 -5.93 3.91
CA ASP A 171 -15.97 -7.25 3.40
C ASP A 171 -17.32 -7.71 3.99
N ASP A 172 -17.50 -7.57 5.30
CA ASP A 172 -18.74 -7.94 5.99
C ASP A 172 -19.92 -7.05 5.56
N LEU A 173 -19.70 -5.75 5.34
CA LEU A 173 -20.72 -4.84 4.83
C LEU A 173 -21.23 -5.27 3.46
N VAL A 174 -20.35 -5.60 2.52
CA VAL A 174 -20.78 -5.97 1.16
C VAL A 174 -21.36 -7.38 1.10
N THR A 175 -20.90 -8.31 1.91
CA THR A 175 -21.33 -9.72 1.88
C THR A 175 -22.54 -10.01 2.76
N SER A 176 -22.59 -9.45 3.96
CA SER A 176 -23.59 -9.78 5.00
C SER A 176 -24.55 -8.63 5.32
N HIS A 177 -24.11 -7.38 5.14
CA HIS A 177 -24.86 -6.17 5.49
C HIS A 177 -25.02 -5.20 4.30
N THR A 178 -25.25 -5.74 3.09
CA THR A 178 -25.22 -5.01 1.80
C THR A 178 -26.13 -3.78 1.75
N THR A 179 -27.30 -3.82 2.41
CA THR A 179 -28.20 -2.64 2.47
C THR A 179 -27.54 -1.49 3.25
N LEU A 180 -26.81 -1.78 4.32
CA LEU A 180 -26.05 -0.78 5.06
C LEU A 180 -24.88 -0.27 4.23
N PHE A 181 -24.16 -1.16 3.53
CA PHE A 181 -23.14 -0.80 2.57
C PHE A 181 -23.65 0.22 1.54
N PHE A 182 -24.82 -0.01 0.92
CA PHE A 182 -25.40 0.93 -0.03
C PHE A 182 -25.73 2.29 0.57
N ARG A 183 -26.21 2.35 1.80
CA ARG A 183 -26.48 3.62 2.49
C ARG A 183 -25.19 4.40 2.78
N LEU A 184 -24.15 3.71 3.21
CA LEU A 184 -22.83 4.31 3.46
C LEU A 184 -22.21 4.80 2.14
N LEU A 185 -22.34 4.03 1.05
CA LEU A 185 -21.90 4.43 -0.29
C LEU A 185 -22.62 5.71 -0.76
N GLN A 186 -23.93 5.82 -0.57
CA GLN A 186 -24.66 7.05 -0.89
C GLN A 186 -24.10 8.27 -0.14
N VAL A 187 -23.82 8.12 1.16
CA VAL A 187 -23.23 9.20 1.97
C VAL A 187 -21.83 9.54 1.47
N ALA A 188 -21.00 8.55 1.15
CA ALA A 188 -19.65 8.77 0.64
C ALA A 188 -19.65 9.51 -0.71
N LEU A 189 -20.52 9.12 -1.63
CA LEU A 189 -20.58 9.71 -2.98
C LEU A 189 -21.03 11.19 -3.01
N ILE A 190 -21.77 11.65 -1.99
CA ILE A 190 -22.20 13.06 -1.88
C ILE A 190 -21.40 13.85 -0.86
N SER A 191 -20.42 13.23 -0.22
CA SER A 191 -19.61 13.89 0.81
C SER A 191 -18.78 15.04 0.21
N PRO A 192 -18.75 16.22 0.82
CA PRO A 192 -17.86 17.30 0.41
C PRO A 192 -16.39 16.97 0.61
N THR A 193 -16.08 15.88 1.31
CA THR A 193 -14.70 15.39 1.52
C THR A 193 -14.19 14.57 0.36
N THR A 194 -15.06 14.09 -0.55
CA THR A 194 -14.61 13.43 -1.77
C THR A 194 -13.99 14.43 -2.74
N LYS A 195 -13.01 13.99 -3.53
CA LYS A 195 -12.53 14.79 -4.66
C LYS A 195 -13.69 15.02 -5.63
N PRO A 196 -13.66 16.08 -6.46
CA PRO A 196 -14.66 16.26 -7.52
C PRO A 196 -14.74 15.01 -8.39
N LEU A 197 -15.94 14.45 -8.52
CA LEU A 197 -16.19 13.29 -9.37
C LEU A 197 -16.10 13.68 -10.85
N SER A 198 -15.64 12.76 -11.70
CA SER A 198 -15.70 12.89 -13.15
C SER A 198 -17.17 12.92 -13.63
N ALA A 199 -17.43 13.34 -14.85
CA ALA A 199 -18.78 13.33 -15.40
C ALA A 199 -19.37 11.91 -15.46
N SER A 200 -18.55 10.91 -15.75
CA SER A 200 -18.94 9.49 -15.74
C SER A 200 -19.28 9.00 -14.33
N ASP A 201 -18.45 9.34 -13.32
CA ASP A 201 -18.71 9.00 -11.93
C ASP A 201 -20.00 9.63 -11.41
N VAL A 202 -20.27 10.90 -11.77
CA VAL A 202 -21.53 11.58 -11.44
C VAL A 202 -22.72 10.85 -12.06
N ALA A 203 -22.61 10.41 -13.33
CA ALA A 203 -23.67 9.67 -14.00
C ALA A 203 -23.93 8.32 -13.33
N LEU A 204 -22.86 7.55 -13.01
CA LEU A 204 -22.95 6.26 -12.32
C LEU A 204 -23.54 6.41 -10.91
N SER A 205 -23.05 7.39 -10.13
CA SER A 205 -23.58 7.71 -8.81
C SER A 205 -25.06 8.07 -8.85
N SER A 206 -25.47 8.88 -9.82
CA SER A 206 -26.88 9.25 -10.01
C SER A 206 -27.74 8.04 -10.39
N ALA A 207 -27.23 7.16 -11.26
CA ALA A 207 -27.93 5.93 -11.63
C ALA A 207 -28.10 5.00 -10.42
N PHE A 208 -27.05 4.76 -9.67
CA PHE A 208 -27.09 3.97 -8.44
C PHE A 208 -28.10 4.53 -7.44
N ASN A 209 -28.06 5.83 -7.17
CA ASN A 209 -28.97 6.47 -6.21
C ASN A 209 -30.45 6.30 -6.62
N ARG A 210 -30.79 6.45 -7.91
CA ARG A 210 -32.15 6.23 -8.41
C ARG A 210 -32.61 4.79 -8.23
N VAL A 211 -31.77 3.84 -8.61
CA VAL A 211 -32.10 2.40 -8.55
C VAL A 211 -32.25 1.94 -7.11
N PHE A 212 -31.31 2.34 -6.24
CA PHE A 212 -31.37 1.97 -4.83
C PHE A 212 -32.57 2.61 -4.11
N ALA A 213 -32.86 3.89 -4.33
CA ALA A 213 -34.05 4.54 -3.76
C ALA A 213 -35.36 3.89 -4.21
N ALA A 214 -35.45 3.49 -5.48
CA ALA A 214 -36.60 2.76 -6.00
C ALA A 214 -36.77 1.38 -5.34
N ALA A 215 -35.67 0.65 -5.16
CA ALA A 215 -35.69 -0.65 -4.49
C ALA A 215 -36.05 -0.55 -3.00
N GLU A 216 -35.54 0.45 -2.28
CA GLU A 216 -35.93 0.69 -0.89
C GLU A 216 -37.42 1.10 -0.76
N LYS A 217 -37.92 1.94 -1.68
CA LYS A 217 -39.35 2.29 -1.72
C LYS A 217 -40.21 1.05 -1.94
N ALA A 218 -39.86 0.20 -2.90
CA ALA A 218 -40.55 -1.07 -3.14
C ALA A 218 -40.52 -2.00 -1.90
N ASN A 219 -39.36 -2.10 -1.24
CA ASN A 219 -39.19 -2.91 -0.03
C ASN A 219 -40.10 -2.43 1.13
N ARG A 220 -40.21 -1.09 1.33
CA ARG A 220 -41.16 -0.51 2.32
C ARG A 220 -42.62 -0.82 2.00
N GLN A 221 -42.94 -1.10 0.73
CA GLN A 221 -44.27 -1.52 0.27
C GLN A 221 -44.46 -3.05 0.30
N GLY A 222 -43.55 -3.80 0.91
CA GLY A 222 -43.60 -5.26 0.99
C GLY A 222 -43.05 -5.97 -0.25
N LYS A 223 -42.62 -5.24 -1.30
CA LYS A 223 -42.06 -5.79 -2.55
C LYS A 223 -40.55 -5.97 -2.39
N ARG A 224 -40.08 -7.07 -1.84
CA ARG A 224 -38.67 -7.35 -1.49
C ARG A 224 -37.78 -7.70 -2.68
N GLY A 225 -38.35 -8.08 -3.85
CA GLY A 225 -37.60 -8.55 -5.02
C GLY A 225 -36.52 -7.59 -5.51
N PRO A 226 -36.84 -6.31 -5.80
CA PRO A 226 -35.86 -5.35 -6.31
C PRO A 226 -34.63 -5.18 -5.40
N LEU A 227 -34.83 -5.08 -4.08
CA LEU A 227 -33.70 -4.95 -3.14
C LEU A 227 -32.84 -6.22 -3.08
N LYS A 228 -33.46 -7.41 -3.16
CA LYS A 228 -32.72 -8.68 -3.23
C LYS A 228 -31.84 -8.75 -4.48
N VAL A 229 -32.34 -8.31 -5.63
CA VAL A 229 -31.54 -8.28 -6.87
C VAL A 229 -30.30 -7.38 -6.70
N LEU A 230 -30.45 -6.20 -6.12
CA LEU A 230 -29.30 -5.32 -5.85
C LEU A 230 -28.29 -5.92 -4.88
N ILE A 231 -28.76 -6.59 -3.82
CA ILE A 231 -27.89 -7.28 -2.87
C ILE A 231 -27.05 -8.34 -3.59
N HIS A 232 -27.70 -9.20 -4.38
CA HIS A 232 -26.98 -10.24 -5.14
C HIS A 232 -26.01 -9.63 -6.16
N ALA A 233 -26.38 -8.52 -6.81
CA ALA A 233 -25.50 -7.82 -7.74
C ALA A 233 -24.24 -7.26 -7.04
N ALA A 234 -24.36 -6.70 -5.84
CA ALA A 234 -23.20 -6.22 -5.10
C ALA A 234 -22.27 -7.36 -4.66
N GLN A 235 -22.85 -8.48 -4.19
CA GLN A 235 -22.08 -9.66 -3.81
C GLN A 235 -21.35 -10.26 -5.03
N ALA A 236 -22.02 -10.35 -6.17
CA ALA A 236 -21.41 -10.81 -7.42
C ALA A 236 -20.33 -9.83 -7.93
N ALA A 237 -20.53 -8.52 -7.77
CA ALA A 237 -19.53 -7.52 -8.12
C ALA A 237 -18.27 -7.64 -7.24
N HIS A 238 -18.44 -7.89 -5.93
CA HIS A 238 -17.31 -8.11 -5.02
C HIS A 238 -16.46 -9.32 -5.44
N THR A 239 -17.12 -10.47 -5.74
CA THR A 239 -16.42 -11.64 -6.29
C THR A 239 -15.69 -11.31 -7.58
N ARG A 240 -16.36 -10.63 -8.52
CA ARG A 240 -15.76 -10.24 -9.81
C ARG A 240 -14.55 -9.32 -9.65
N ILE A 241 -14.54 -8.42 -8.68
CA ILE A 241 -13.41 -7.54 -8.38
C ILE A 241 -12.18 -8.37 -7.98
N ILE A 242 -12.37 -9.33 -7.08
CA ILE A 242 -11.30 -10.23 -6.63
C ILE A 242 -10.80 -11.10 -7.78
N ASP A 243 -11.70 -11.77 -8.50
CA ASP A 243 -11.37 -12.65 -9.62
C ASP A 243 -10.62 -11.89 -10.73
N ASN A 244 -11.04 -10.65 -11.05
CA ASN A 244 -10.36 -9.81 -12.03
C ASN A 244 -8.92 -9.52 -11.59
N PHE A 245 -8.72 -9.13 -10.33
CA PHE A 245 -7.37 -8.85 -9.82
C PHE A 245 -6.49 -10.09 -9.85
N GLU A 246 -6.98 -11.22 -9.33
CA GLU A 246 -6.23 -12.47 -9.25
C GLU A 246 -5.95 -13.12 -10.62
N SER A 247 -6.75 -12.80 -11.65
CA SER A 247 -6.56 -13.32 -13.02
C SER A 247 -5.56 -12.54 -13.86
N HIS A 248 -5.09 -11.37 -13.41
CA HIS A 248 -4.15 -10.53 -14.16
C HIS A 248 -2.70 -10.98 -13.90
N VAL A 249 -2.41 -12.21 -14.30
CA VAL A 249 -1.15 -12.92 -14.01
C VAL A 249 -0.19 -12.97 -15.20
N ASP A 250 1.10 -12.91 -14.89
CA ASP A 250 2.17 -13.23 -15.83
C ASP A 250 2.32 -14.75 -16.05
N GLN A 251 3.24 -15.16 -16.93
CA GLN A 251 3.54 -16.58 -17.24
C GLN A 251 4.03 -17.39 -16.02
N ASN A 252 4.41 -16.75 -14.92
CA ASN A 252 4.86 -17.39 -13.68
C ASN A 252 3.82 -17.32 -12.56
N GLN A 253 2.58 -16.87 -12.87
CA GLN A 253 1.43 -16.75 -11.95
C GLN A 253 1.57 -15.64 -10.93
N TRP A 254 2.27 -14.54 -11.28
CA TRP A 254 2.31 -13.32 -10.47
C TRP A 254 1.40 -12.26 -11.06
N VAL A 255 0.54 -11.69 -10.24
CA VAL A 255 -0.28 -10.52 -10.57
C VAL A 255 0.59 -9.27 -10.54
N TYR A 256 0.53 -8.48 -11.62
CA TYR A 256 1.19 -7.19 -11.72
C TYR A 256 0.33 -6.17 -12.47
N PHE A 257 0.29 -4.94 -11.98
CA PHE A 257 -0.30 -3.80 -12.65
C PHE A 257 0.70 -2.64 -12.71
N ASN A 258 0.86 -2.05 -13.89
CA ASN A 258 1.76 -0.92 -14.09
C ASN A 258 1.13 0.42 -13.70
N ASN A 259 -0.18 0.49 -13.62
CA ASN A 259 -0.95 1.70 -13.31
C ASN A 259 -1.42 1.78 -11.84
N PHE A 260 -0.78 1.09 -10.92
CA PHE A 260 -1.04 1.26 -9.48
C PHE A 260 -1.05 2.72 -9.08
N ALA A 261 -2.10 3.14 -8.37
CA ALA A 261 -2.34 4.51 -7.89
C ALA A 261 -2.37 5.61 -8.97
N GLU A 262 -2.41 5.24 -10.25
CA GLU A 262 -2.51 6.13 -11.43
C GLU A 262 -3.65 5.67 -12.37
N TRP A 263 -4.74 5.18 -11.81
CA TRP A 263 -5.90 4.64 -12.53
C TRP A 263 -6.63 5.71 -13.34
N GLY A 264 -7.03 5.34 -14.57
CA GLY A 264 -7.92 6.12 -15.40
C GLY A 264 -9.42 5.91 -15.09
N ASP A 265 -10.27 6.35 -15.98
CA ASP A 265 -11.74 6.35 -15.84
C ASP A 265 -12.44 5.35 -16.80
N THR A 266 -11.75 4.30 -17.25
CA THR A 266 -12.35 3.23 -18.06
C THR A 266 -12.98 2.14 -17.19
N PRO A 267 -13.96 1.37 -17.69
CA PRO A 267 -14.57 0.29 -16.91
C PRO A 267 -13.59 -0.80 -16.44
N SER A 268 -12.53 -1.10 -17.21
CA SER A 268 -11.47 -2.03 -16.77
C SER A 268 -10.65 -1.44 -15.64
N GLU A 269 -10.24 -0.19 -15.73
CA GLU A 269 -9.47 0.50 -14.70
C GLU A 269 -10.27 0.68 -13.40
N TYR A 270 -11.60 0.79 -13.45
CA TYR A 270 -12.45 0.76 -12.24
C TYR A 270 -12.36 -0.59 -11.52
N LEU A 271 -12.33 -1.72 -12.25
CA LEU A 271 -12.18 -3.05 -11.66
C LEU A 271 -10.77 -3.24 -11.09
N ASP A 272 -9.76 -2.80 -11.81
CA ASP A 272 -8.35 -2.89 -11.40
C ASP A 272 -8.12 -2.09 -10.11
N ARG A 273 -8.59 -0.82 -10.06
CA ARG A 273 -8.54 0.02 -8.86
C ARG A 273 -9.28 -0.61 -7.68
N ALA A 274 -10.48 -1.16 -7.92
CA ALA A 274 -11.25 -1.81 -6.87
C ALA A 274 -10.53 -3.04 -6.33
N GLY A 275 -9.89 -3.84 -7.20
CA GLY A 275 -9.07 -4.99 -6.84
C GLY A 275 -7.82 -4.59 -6.07
N GLU A 276 -7.15 -3.51 -6.49
CA GLU A 276 -6.01 -2.97 -5.76
C GLU A 276 -6.42 -2.53 -4.35
N THR A 277 -7.49 -1.74 -4.21
CA THR A 277 -8.00 -1.30 -2.91
C THR A 277 -8.38 -2.49 -2.01
N GLU A 278 -8.89 -3.59 -2.60
CA GLU A 278 -9.22 -4.82 -1.90
C GLU A 278 -7.99 -5.54 -1.33
N ILE A 279 -6.88 -5.58 -2.07
CA ILE A 279 -5.71 -6.41 -1.75
C ILE A 279 -4.53 -5.59 -1.22
N LEU A 280 -4.24 -4.40 -1.74
CA LEU A 280 -2.97 -3.68 -1.51
C LEU A 280 -3.10 -2.29 -0.93
N GLN A 281 -4.23 -1.70 -0.86
CA GLN A 281 -4.58 -0.34 -0.44
C GLN A 281 -3.41 0.60 -0.04
N LEU A 282 -3.43 1.86 -0.46
CA LEU A 282 -2.40 2.88 -0.22
C LEU A 282 -1.05 2.52 -0.87
N SER A 283 -1.07 1.96 -2.07
CA SER A 283 0.14 1.63 -2.83
C SER A 283 0.82 2.89 -3.40
N ASN A 284 2.09 2.74 -3.75
CA ASN A 284 2.81 3.72 -4.56
C ASN A 284 2.50 3.47 -6.04
N ASN A 285 2.76 4.47 -6.88
CA ASN A 285 2.83 4.23 -8.32
C ASN A 285 4.03 3.34 -8.69
N ALA A 286 3.98 2.74 -9.88
CA ALA A 286 4.95 1.76 -10.32
C ALA A 286 6.40 2.28 -10.38
N THR A 287 6.60 3.59 -10.60
CA THR A 287 7.93 4.21 -10.62
C THR A 287 8.57 4.31 -9.22
N ALA A 288 7.76 4.35 -8.17
CA ALA A 288 8.23 4.40 -6.78
C ALA A 288 8.32 3.02 -6.14
N ALA A 289 7.42 2.09 -6.48
CA ALA A 289 7.48 0.70 -6.01
C ALA A 289 6.75 -0.25 -6.98
N GLY A 290 7.36 -1.40 -7.27
CA GLY A 290 6.72 -2.52 -7.94
C GLY A 290 6.07 -3.47 -6.92
N TYR A 291 4.90 -4.00 -7.26
CA TYR A 291 4.16 -4.96 -6.45
C TYR A 291 3.79 -6.18 -7.29
N TYR A 292 4.21 -7.35 -6.86
CA TYR A 292 3.94 -8.62 -7.53
C TYR A 292 3.25 -9.54 -6.53
N SER A 293 1.98 -9.86 -6.76
CA SER A 293 1.19 -10.69 -5.85
C SER A 293 1.02 -12.11 -6.39
N ALA A 294 1.16 -13.13 -5.55
CA ALA A 294 0.93 -14.52 -5.93
C ALA A 294 -0.08 -15.17 -4.98
N PHE A 295 -1.12 -15.75 -5.58
CA PHE A 295 -2.17 -16.51 -4.91
C PHE A 295 -2.02 -18.01 -5.15
N THR A 296 -1.30 -18.37 -6.22
CA THR A 296 -1.05 -19.74 -6.67
C THR A 296 0.45 -20.01 -6.80
N ASP A 297 0.83 -21.26 -6.89
CA ASP A 297 2.16 -21.64 -7.29
C ASP A 297 2.34 -21.49 -8.82
N GLY A 298 3.54 -21.76 -9.32
CA GLY A 298 3.85 -21.67 -10.76
C GLY A 298 3.11 -22.68 -11.66
N GLY A 299 2.31 -23.56 -11.08
CA GLY A 299 1.40 -24.48 -11.76
C GLY A 299 -0.07 -24.06 -11.67
N GLY A 300 -0.38 -22.92 -11.05
CA GLY A 300 -1.75 -22.42 -10.86
C GLY A 300 -2.50 -23.06 -9.69
N VAL A 301 -1.80 -23.77 -8.80
CA VAL A 301 -2.41 -24.37 -7.60
C VAL A 301 -2.40 -23.38 -6.46
N PRO A 302 -3.53 -23.14 -5.75
CA PRO A 302 -3.60 -22.20 -4.64
C PRO A 302 -2.57 -22.48 -3.54
N LEU A 303 -1.89 -21.42 -3.07
CA LEU A 303 -0.86 -21.52 -2.03
C LEU A 303 -1.45 -21.96 -0.69
N ASN A 304 -0.95 -23.08 -0.16
CA ASN A 304 -1.43 -23.64 1.11
C ASN A 304 -0.30 -24.38 1.87
N GLY A 305 0.14 -23.79 2.99
CA GLY A 305 1.23 -24.33 3.78
C GLY A 305 0.87 -25.55 4.65
N SER A 306 -0.38 -26.07 4.59
CA SER A 306 -0.73 -27.38 5.15
C SER A 306 -0.28 -28.53 4.25
N ASN A 307 -0.26 -28.29 2.94
CA ASN A 307 -0.08 -29.32 1.94
C ASN A 307 1.36 -29.39 1.43
N HIS A 308 2.02 -28.22 1.35
CA HIS A 308 3.32 -28.09 0.70
C HIS A 308 4.25 -27.15 1.46
N ALA A 309 5.56 -27.41 1.34
CA ALA A 309 6.59 -26.40 1.40
C ALA A 309 6.78 -25.85 -0.03
N TYR A 310 7.28 -24.62 -0.14
CA TYR A 310 7.53 -23.98 -1.42
C TYR A 310 8.93 -23.40 -1.47
N GLN A 311 9.48 -23.31 -2.67
CA GLN A 311 10.74 -22.64 -2.95
C GLN A 311 10.55 -21.58 -4.03
N LEU A 312 11.24 -20.46 -3.88
CA LEU A 312 11.36 -19.40 -4.85
C LEU A 312 12.84 -19.13 -5.07
N THR A 313 13.36 -19.37 -6.27
CA THR A 313 14.78 -19.19 -6.57
C THR A 313 14.99 -18.07 -7.58
N PHE A 314 15.54 -16.96 -7.12
CA PHE A 314 16.03 -15.90 -7.98
C PHE A 314 17.35 -16.30 -8.61
N SER A 315 17.43 -16.29 -9.93
CA SER A 315 18.67 -16.51 -10.68
C SER A 315 19.63 -15.34 -10.52
N ALA A 316 20.92 -15.59 -10.56
CA ALA A 316 21.92 -14.54 -10.67
C ALA A 316 21.84 -13.85 -12.05
N GLY A 317 22.28 -12.58 -12.10
CA GLY A 317 22.26 -11.78 -13.32
C GLY A 317 21.15 -10.73 -13.33
N THR A 318 20.95 -10.11 -14.49
CA THR A 318 20.09 -8.91 -14.67
C THR A 318 18.93 -9.15 -15.64
N CYS A 319 18.51 -10.42 -15.84
CA CYS A 319 17.37 -10.73 -16.71
C CYS A 319 16.05 -10.21 -16.13
N THR A 320 15.07 -9.97 -16.99
CA THR A 320 13.74 -9.51 -16.59
C THR A 320 12.87 -10.63 -16.02
N THR A 321 13.20 -11.90 -16.31
CA THR A 321 12.42 -13.06 -15.85
C THR A 321 13.23 -13.92 -14.88
N GLY A 322 12.79 -14.00 -13.64
CA GLY A 322 13.34 -14.89 -12.62
C GLY A 322 14.67 -14.49 -12.00
N CYS A 323 15.30 -13.39 -12.42
CA CYS A 323 16.53 -12.90 -11.80
C CYS A 323 16.27 -12.16 -10.49
N ILE A 324 17.34 -11.93 -9.71
CA ILE A 324 17.28 -11.12 -8.49
C ILE A 324 16.73 -9.72 -8.85
N PRO A 325 15.67 -9.24 -8.16
CA PRO A 325 15.12 -7.92 -8.44
C PRO A 325 16.13 -6.80 -8.15
N GLU A 326 16.32 -5.89 -9.11
CA GLU A 326 17.14 -4.69 -8.92
C GLU A 326 16.28 -3.57 -8.34
N ALA A 327 16.73 -2.97 -7.26
CA ALA A 327 16.03 -1.88 -6.60
C ALA A 327 17.04 -0.92 -5.96
N ALA A 328 16.80 0.39 -6.13
CA ALA A 328 17.65 1.41 -5.51
C ALA A 328 17.62 1.31 -3.98
N ARG A 329 16.46 1.01 -3.40
CA ARG A 329 16.32 0.84 -1.94
C ARG A 329 16.46 -0.64 -1.54
N PHE A 330 15.46 -1.45 -1.83
CA PHE A 330 15.44 -2.88 -1.49
C PHE A 330 14.30 -3.62 -2.23
N TRP A 331 14.38 -4.94 -2.27
CA TRP A 331 13.24 -5.81 -2.53
C TRP A 331 12.87 -6.60 -1.26
N SER A 332 11.61 -7.00 -1.14
CA SER A 332 11.13 -7.85 -0.03
C SER A 332 10.00 -8.77 -0.47
N LEU A 333 10.02 -10.02 -0.01
CA LEU A 333 8.94 -10.98 -0.13
C LEU A 333 8.25 -11.14 1.23
N THR A 334 6.94 -10.94 1.27
CA THR A 334 6.12 -11.01 2.48
C THR A 334 4.97 -11.99 2.29
N ALA A 335 4.65 -12.79 3.30
CA ALA A 335 3.49 -13.67 3.30
C ALA A 335 2.32 -13.05 4.10
N TYR A 336 1.10 -13.28 3.61
CA TYR A 336 -0.12 -12.77 4.23
C TYR A 336 -1.18 -13.85 4.37
N LEU A 337 -2.02 -13.72 5.41
CA LEU A 337 -3.28 -14.46 5.52
C LEU A 337 -4.29 -13.85 4.55
N PRO A 338 -5.07 -14.65 3.79
CA PRO A 338 -6.01 -14.13 2.79
C PRO A 338 -7.09 -13.24 3.41
N ARG A 339 -7.66 -13.67 4.54
CA ARG A 339 -8.67 -12.87 5.23
C ARG A 339 -8.05 -11.58 5.78
N GLY A 340 -8.44 -10.45 5.21
CA GLY A 340 -7.98 -9.13 5.61
C GLY A 340 -6.55 -8.80 5.18
N VAL A 341 -5.89 -9.65 4.39
CA VAL A 341 -4.51 -9.50 3.90
C VAL A 341 -3.55 -9.07 5.01
N THR A 342 -3.55 -9.86 6.10
CA THR A 342 -2.75 -9.57 7.30
C THR A 342 -1.43 -10.34 7.29
N LEU A 343 -0.40 -9.78 7.92
CA LEU A 343 0.86 -10.50 8.15
C LEU A 343 0.61 -11.82 8.88
N VAL A 344 1.39 -12.86 8.53
CA VAL A 344 1.31 -14.18 9.16
C VAL A 344 1.94 -14.15 10.57
N PRO A 345 1.16 -14.31 11.66
CA PRO A 345 1.72 -14.42 12.99
C PRO A 345 2.62 -15.66 13.11
N ASN A 346 3.82 -15.52 13.64
CA ASN A 346 4.74 -16.63 13.84
C ASN A 346 5.65 -16.40 15.05
N ALA A 347 6.15 -17.49 15.68
CA ALA A 347 6.98 -17.45 16.86
C ALA A 347 8.34 -16.77 16.60
N ALA A 348 8.88 -16.89 15.39
CA ALA A 348 10.14 -16.26 15.00
C ALA A 348 10.01 -14.74 14.84
N LYS A 349 8.78 -14.19 14.80
CA LYS A 349 8.50 -12.75 14.49
C LYS A 349 9.16 -12.29 13.20
N LYS A 350 9.25 -13.20 12.23
CA LYS A 350 9.81 -13.00 10.92
C LYS A 350 8.69 -12.91 9.91
N TYR A 351 8.50 -11.76 9.28
CA TYR A 351 7.33 -11.46 8.44
C TYR A 351 7.69 -11.33 6.95
N ASN A 352 8.98 -11.17 6.65
CA ASN A 352 9.50 -11.06 5.29
C ASN A 352 10.90 -11.66 5.17
N VAL A 353 11.30 -11.91 3.92
CA VAL A 353 12.69 -12.06 3.51
C VAL A 353 12.98 -10.98 2.48
N ALA A 354 14.08 -10.25 2.63
CA ALA A 354 14.39 -9.08 1.83
C ALA A 354 15.87 -9.02 1.49
N SER A 355 16.23 -8.19 0.51
CA SER A 355 17.64 -7.94 0.15
C SER A 355 18.50 -7.45 1.33
N TYR A 356 17.88 -6.92 2.36
CA TYR A 356 18.53 -6.46 3.60
C TYR A 356 18.46 -7.49 4.75
N THR A 357 17.90 -8.68 4.54
CA THR A 357 17.81 -9.70 5.62
C THR A 357 19.20 -10.09 6.08
N PRO A 358 19.54 -9.91 7.39
CA PRO A 358 20.85 -10.28 7.89
C PRO A 358 21.15 -11.76 7.66
N GLY A 359 22.31 -12.04 7.09
CA GLY A 359 22.72 -13.41 6.78
C GLY A 359 21.98 -14.07 5.61
N LEU A 360 21.31 -13.31 4.75
CA LEU A 360 20.72 -13.83 3.50
C LEU A 360 21.80 -14.56 2.70
N GLN A 361 21.54 -15.83 2.38
CA GLN A 361 22.49 -16.72 1.73
C GLN A 361 22.25 -16.78 0.24
N SER A 362 23.32 -16.71 -0.53
CA SER A 362 23.33 -17.05 -1.96
C SER A 362 23.82 -18.48 -2.14
N ASN A 363 23.31 -19.16 -3.15
CA ASN A 363 23.80 -20.44 -3.61
C ASN A 363 25.15 -20.29 -4.35
N PRO A 364 25.90 -21.36 -4.56
CA PRO A 364 26.99 -21.36 -5.53
C PRO A 364 26.53 -20.81 -6.89
N GLY A 365 27.25 -19.85 -7.48
CA GLY A 365 26.84 -19.15 -8.69
C GLY A 365 25.95 -17.92 -8.48
N GLY A 366 25.65 -17.53 -7.23
CA GLY A 366 25.05 -16.23 -6.87
C GLY A 366 23.52 -16.18 -6.91
N SER A 367 22.82 -17.26 -7.24
CA SER A 367 21.36 -17.34 -7.13
C SER A 367 20.91 -17.32 -5.65
N ILE A 368 19.65 -16.94 -5.39
CA ILE A 368 19.09 -16.87 -4.02
C ILE A 368 17.84 -17.72 -3.96
N THR A 369 17.84 -18.77 -3.14
CA THR A 369 16.66 -19.58 -2.86
C THR A 369 16.00 -19.14 -1.57
N LEU A 370 14.70 -18.84 -1.62
CA LEU A 370 13.84 -18.59 -0.47
C LEU A 370 13.01 -19.83 -0.16
N TYR A 371 12.92 -20.19 1.10
CA TYR A 371 12.16 -21.32 1.62
C TYR A 371 10.88 -20.83 2.26
N ILE A 372 9.75 -21.11 1.66
CA ILE A 372 8.42 -20.61 2.05
C ILE A 372 7.66 -21.78 2.65
N GLN A 373 7.69 -21.91 3.97
CA GLN A 373 7.16 -23.08 4.68
C GLN A 373 6.86 -22.79 6.15
N ALA A 374 6.00 -23.64 6.76
CA ALA A 374 5.57 -23.44 8.14
C ALA A 374 6.69 -23.66 9.17
N GLN A 375 7.59 -24.61 8.93
CA GLN A 375 8.72 -24.91 9.81
C GLN A 375 10.03 -24.38 9.23
N PRO A 376 10.98 -23.93 10.06
CA PRO A 376 12.26 -23.45 9.57
C PRO A 376 13.07 -24.58 8.91
N PRO A 377 13.67 -24.36 7.73
CA PRO A 377 14.57 -25.30 7.09
C PRO A 377 15.92 -25.33 7.83
N ALA A 378 16.52 -26.51 7.94
CA ALA A 378 17.83 -26.67 8.56
C ALA A 378 18.89 -25.87 7.77
N GLY A 379 19.68 -25.05 8.47
CA GLY A 379 20.78 -24.28 7.88
C GLY A 379 20.39 -23.02 7.08
N HIS A 380 19.09 -22.76 6.85
CA HIS A 380 18.63 -21.69 5.96
C HIS A 380 17.70 -20.67 6.63
N MET A 381 17.88 -20.41 7.92
CA MET A 381 17.02 -19.48 8.68
C MET A 381 16.91 -18.08 8.09
N ALA A 382 17.96 -17.55 7.47
CA ALA A 382 17.93 -16.22 6.87
C ALA A 382 17.04 -16.19 5.60
N ASN A 383 17.03 -17.28 4.84
CA ASN A 383 16.26 -17.42 3.59
C ASN A 383 14.84 -17.97 3.82
N TRP A 384 14.45 -18.27 5.06
CA TRP A 384 13.15 -18.81 5.39
C TRP A 384 12.08 -17.71 5.53
N LEU A 385 10.95 -17.89 4.86
CA LEU A 385 9.73 -17.10 5.06
C LEU A 385 8.67 -17.98 5.73
N PRO A 386 8.29 -17.70 6.99
CA PRO A 386 7.23 -18.42 7.67
C PRO A 386 5.87 -18.22 7.03
N VAL A 387 5.14 -19.32 6.79
CA VAL A 387 3.75 -19.30 6.32
C VAL A 387 2.84 -20.10 7.27
N PRO A 388 1.52 -19.90 7.26
CA PRO A 388 0.61 -20.65 8.10
C PRO A 388 0.48 -22.11 7.62
N ARG A 389 0.01 -23.00 8.48
CA ARG A 389 -0.56 -24.29 8.08
C ARG A 389 -1.97 -24.06 7.57
N GLY A 390 -2.11 -23.53 6.35
CA GLY A 390 -3.35 -23.14 5.71
C GLY A 390 -3.10 -22.23 4.51
N PRO A 391 -4.16 -21.66 3.90
CA PRO A 391 -4.03 -20.75 2.77
C PRO A 391 -3.23 -19.51 3.11
N PHE A 392 -2.44 -19.03 2.15
CA PHE A 392 -1.71 -17.78 2.23
C PHE A 392 -1.53 -17.17 0.83
N LEU A 393 -1.11 -15.91 0.79
CA LEU A 393 -0.65 -15.24 -0.42
C LEU A 393 0.71 -14.61 -0.19
N LEU A 394 1.40 -14.31 -1.28
CA LEU A 394 2.71 -13.68 -1.26
C LEU A 394 2.65 -12.33 -1.98
N ILE A 395 3.42 -11.36 -1.48
CA ILE A 395 3.65 -10.11 -2.19
C ILE A 395 5.16 -9.85 -2.22
N LEU A 396 5.73 -9.84 -3.42
CA LEU A 396 7.08 -9.33 -3.67
C LEU A 396 6.99 -7.84 -3.96
N ARG A 397 7.81 -7.06 -3.30
CA ARG A 397 7.92 -5.61 -3.51
C ARG A 397 9.31 -5.21 -3.92
N THR A 398 9.39 -4.24 -4.84
CA THR A 398 10.64 -3.56 -5.20
C THR A 398 10.48 -2.07 -4.91
N TYR A 399 11.29 -1.52 -4.01
CA TYR A 399 11.24 -0.10 -3.65
C TYR A 399 12.34 0.69 -4.37
N GLY A 400 11.93 1.67 -5.17
CA GLY A 400 12.79 2.33 -6.15
C GLY A 400 13.21 1.35 -7.24
N PRO A 401 12.29 0.88 -8.09
CA PRO A 401 12.60 -0.04 -9.18
C PRO A 401 13.70 0.51 -10.08
N THR A 402 14.66 -0.35 -10.45
CA THR A 402 15.78 0.00 -11.35
C THR A 402 16.16 -1.23 -12.19
N GLY A 403 16.93 -1.02 -13.25
CA GLY A 403 17.43 -2.13 -14.06
C GLY A 403 16.32 -3.06 -14.53
N ASN A 404 16.39 -4.33 -14.15
CA ASN A 404 15.42 -5.34 -14.56
C ASN A 404 14.01 -5.16 -13.99
N THR A 405 13.82 -4.34 -12.96
CA THR A 405 12.50 -4.03 -12.37
C THR A 405 11.95 -2.67 -12.78
N THR A 406 12.62 -1.95 -13.69
CA THR A 406 12.09 -0.70 -14.24
C THR A 406 10.71 -0.97 -14.85
N PRO A 407 9.67 -0.21 -14.44
CA PRO A 407 8.32 -0.46 -14.94
C PRO A 407 8.23 -0.21 -16.45
N PRO A 408 7.33 -0.90 -17.16
CA PRO A 408 6.99 -0.60 -18.55
C PRO A 408 6.54 0.85 -18.75
N ALA A 409 6.43 1.29 -20.00
CA ALA A 409 5.91 2.62 -20.30
C ALA A 409 4.51 2.84 -19.70
N PRO A 410 4.17 4.07 -19.28
CA PRO A 410 2.83 4.38 -18.78
C PRO A 410 1.74 3.95 -19.75
N GLY A 411 0.67 3.34 -19.24
CA GLY A 411 -0.43 2.79 -20.03
C GLY A 411 -0.20 1.36 -20.54
N ASN A 412 1.01 0.82 -20.45
CA ASN A 412 1.26 -0.59 -20.73
C ASN A 412 1.06 -1.41 -19.44
N ASN A 413 -0.07 -2.08 -19.35
CA ASN A 413 -0.45 -2.91 -18.19
C ASN A 413 -0.33 -4.41 -18.47
N ASN A 414 0.48 -4.80 -19.50
CA ASN A 414 0.77 -6.20 -19.78
C ASN A 414 1.75 -6.76 -18.73
N PRO A 415 1.37 -7.73 -17.87
CA PRO A 415 2.24 -8.27 -16.84
C PRO A 415 3.46 -8.99 -17.40
N ASP A 416 3.38 -9.54 -18.63
CA ASP A 416 4.51 -10.23 -19.27
C ASP A 416 5.58 -9.28 -19.84
N GLU A 417 5.32 -7.99 -19.92
CA GLU A 417 6.29 -6.96 -20.36
C GLU A 417 6.99 -6.26 -19.17
N ALA A 418 6.58 -6.57 -17.94
CA ALA A 418 7.24 -6.12 -16.72
C ALA A 418 8.33 -7.10 -16.26
N TYR A 419 8.93 -6.84 -15.12
CA TYR A 419 9.73 -7.85 -14.42
C TYR A 419 8.82 -9.00 -13.98
N ILE A 420 9.21 -10.23 -14.32
CA ILE A 420 8.49 -11.44 -13.98
C ILE A 420 9.25 -12.16 -12.86
N PRO A 421 8.73 -12.24 -11.63
CA PRO A 421 9.37 -13.01 -10.58
C PRO A 421 9.49 -14.51 -10.91
N PRO A 422 10.40 -15.26 -10.27
CA PRO A 422 10.52 -16.70 -10.49
C PRO A 422 9.23 -17.45 -10.17
N LYS A 423 9.05 -18.63 -10.77
CA LYS A 423 7.98 -19.55 -10.38
C LYS A 423 8.11 -19.96 -8.91
N ILE A 424 6.98 -19.97 -8.22
CA ILE A 424 6.87 -20.60 -6.90
C ILE A 424 6.72 -22.10 -7.13
N VAL A 425 7.66 -22.89 -6.64
CA VAL A 425 7.70 -24.35 -6.85
C VAL A 425 7.31 -25.06 -5.56
N ALA A 426 6.23 -25.84 -5.63
CA ALA A 426 5.87 -26.71 -4.52
C ALA A 426 6.92 -27.84 -4.38
N SER A 427 7.36 -28.08 -3.15
CA SER A 427 8.17 -29.23 -2.80
C SER A 427 7.35 -30.18 -1.92
N SER A 428 7.55 -31.49 -2.06
CA SER A 428 6.97 -32.47 -1.15
C SER A 428 7.41 -32.11 0.26
N GLY A 429 6.44 -31.73 1.12
CA GLY A 429 6.72 -31.47 2.52
C GLY A 429 7.33 -32.71 3.19
N THR A 430 8.45 -32.50 3.86
CA THR A 430 9.02 -33.51 4.78
C THR A 430 8.37 -33.37 6.14
#